data_76c4647e2a9951e5a49e708d8c24bb6c
#
_entry.id   76c4647e2a9951e5a49e708d8c24bb6c
#
_cell.length_a   1.000
_cell.length_b   1.000
_cell.length_c   1.000
_cell.angle_alpha   90.00
_cell.angle_beta   90.00
_cell.angle_gamma   90.00
#
_symmetry.space_group_name_H-M   'P 1'
#
loop_
_entity.id
_entity.type
_entity.pdbx_description
1 polymer ?
#
loop_
_entity_poly.entity_id
_entity_poly.type
_entity_poly.pdbx_seq_one_letter_code
_entity_poly.pdbx_strand_id
1 'polypeptide(L)'
;MKKMTLLLPLLALGSAAEASNIRGSLGNFDAMNRTGEIVYGIEIELDDCHSKDVISTYPGNHYGYGKIREDLTDPAHPKTFVRYEQPVASGFQTGFTNFLPPNSAPSCYNLAQNVGCEHFGVHFAYGNANPYSAVKYNWLVKDASGKVVVGPSLLISTPVFDFTPPVVGIPAQVVATIPAPVVPQPVVKEFGEPSWVKVIKTKTHKTRPLALGDLISDDHDGDNLPDWTNGEPDEVESEWHLLQTRNGASSKKTELTGKAEDMGENGDKVITRRYEFYAYAGPAASIDGEKGEAMCDAVGADGISGLDVVDVTNAFGETQSFDCSTVAVVGEYLGAQMTEFLAATPFSMVDALQNGSVNELLPQRPVANGGNTPYVVNVTTGALPNGLAIDSDTGLLSGVPSKVGVFNFTVSASDTDGTAASKAYTVKVTGPGDTDRDNDIDLNDLNTIKAKYGQVVSAGDPSDVNGDLRVNLADHRKAATLCTLPKCALVTPTP
;
A
#
# COMPACT_ATOMS: atom_id res chain seq x y z
N MET A 1 -33.23 -46.44 36.41
CA MET A 1 -33.08 -45.00 36.18
C MET A 1 -31.80 -44.77 35.39
N LYS A 2 -31.90 -44.59 34.04
CA LYS A 2 -30.77 -44.28 33.16
C LYS A 2 -30.61 -42.78 33.11
N LYS A 3 -29.47 -42.26 33.58
CA LYS A 3 -29.09 -40.86 33.41
C LYS A 3 -28.68 -40.64 31.94
N MET A 4 -29.46 -39.87 31.24
CA MET A 4 -29.15 -39.40 29.87
C MET A 4 -28.31 -38.12 29.99
N THR A 5 -27.04 -38.24 29.66
CA THR A 5 -26.10 -37.11 29.60
C THR A 5 -26.30 -36.42 28.26
N LEU A 6 -26.83 -35.20 28.34
CA LEU A 6 -26.99 -34.33 27.17
C LEU A 6 -25.60 -33.74 26.83
N LEU A 7 -24.95 -34.20 25.76
CA LEU A 7 -23.80 -33.50 25.18
C LEU A 7 -24.34 -32.31 24.38
N LEU A 8 -24.14 -31.10 24.87
CA LEU A 8 -24.23 -29.89 24.03
C LEU A 8 -23.02 -29.90 23.09
N PRO A 9 -23.22 -29.69 21.79
CA PRO A 9 -22.07 -29.42 20.91
C PRO A 9 -21.58 -28.01 21.26
N LEU A 10 -20.32 -27.94 21.68
CA LEU A 10 -19.53 -26.71 21.72
C LEU A 10 -19.42 -26.23 20.27
N LEU A 11 -20.24 -25.25 19.85
CA LEU A 11 -19.90 -24.49 18.65
C LEU A 11 -18.61 -23.78 18.95
N ALA A 12 -17.53 -24.27 18.37
CA ALA A 12 -16.32 -23.50 18.19
C ALA A 12 -16.72 -22.34 17.25
N LEU A 13 -16.95 -21.17 17.82
CA LEU A 13 -16.87 -19.91 17.11
C LEU A 13 -15.40 -19.82 16.67
N GLY A 14 -15.12 -20.31 15.48
CA GLY A 14 -13.88 -19.99 14.80
C GLY A 14 -13.87 -18.46 14.68
N SER A 15 -13.00 -17.80 15.46
CA SER A 15 -12.62 -16.45 15.17
C SER A 15 -12.07 -16.48 13.74
N ALA A 16 -12.80 -15.86 12.79
CA ALA A 16 -12.22 -15.58 11.49
C ALA A 16 -10.93 -14.82 11.78
N ALA A 17 -9.81 -15.38 11.35
CA ALA A 17 -8.54 -14.68 11.41
C ALA A 17 -8.73 -13.41 10.56
N GLU A 18 -8.76 -12.25 11.21
CA GLU A 18 -8.78 -11.00 10.47
C GLU A 18 -7.47 -10.92 9.71
N ALA A 19 -7.56 -10.94 8.39
CA ALA A 19 -6.41 -10.80 7.54
C ALA A 19 -5.82 -9.39 7.74
N SER A 20 -4.51 -9.33 7.86
CA SER A 20 -3.77 -8.08 7.94
C SER A 20 -3.42 -7.60 6.55
N ASN A 21 -3.51 -6.28 6.32
CA ASN A 21 -3.10 -5.67 5.07
C ASN A 21 -1.77 -4.95 5.23
N ILE A 22 -0.85 -5.20 4.31
CA ILE A 22 0.37 -4.41 4.17
C ILE A 22 0.23 -3.53 2.94
N ARG A 23 0.54 -2.25 3.10
CA ARG A 23 0.63 -1.29 2.02
C ARG A 23 2.06 -0.78 1.90
N GLY A 24 2.52 -0.62 0.67
CA GLY A 24 3.80 0.03 0.40
C GLY A 24 5.03 -0.77 0.82
N SER A 25 4.93 -2.08 1.11
CA SER A 25 6.12 -2.88 1.40
C SER A 25 7.13 -2.90 0.25
N LEU A 26 6.63 -2.82 -1.01
CA LEU A 26 7.41 -2.49 -2.19
C LEU A 26 6.86 -1.22 -2.88
N GLY A 27 6.00 -0.49 -2.22
CA GLY A 27 5.28 0.67 -2.75
C GLY A 27 6.09 1.95 -2.76
N ASN A 28 7.03 2.06 -1.86
CA ASN A 28 7.91 3.21 -1.71
C ASN A 28 9.30 2.71 -1.40
N PHE A 29 10.11 2.47 -2.43
CA PHE A 29 11.48 2.15 -2.19
C PHE A 29 12.44 2.98 -3.05
N ASP A 30 13.53 3.38 -2.43
CA ASP A 30 14.57 4.20 -3.01
C ASP A 30 15.81 3.35 -3.26
N ALA A 31 16.46 3.52 -4.40
CA ALA A 31 17.67 2.80 -4.75
C ALA A 31 18.74 3.77 -5.30
N MET A 32 19.92 3.76 -4.68
CA MET A 32 21.09 4.51 -5.12
C MET A 32 21.94 3.65 -6.06
N ASN A 33 22.31 4.21 -7.21
CA ASN A 33 23.24 3.51 -8.10
C ASN A 33 24.69 3.67 -7.59
N ARG A 34 25.22 2.59 -7.04
CA ARG A 34 26.60 2.50 -6.54
C ARG A 34 27.45 1.47 -7.31
N THR A 35 27.00 1.07 -8.49
CA THR A 35 27.71 0.04 -9.27
C THR A 35 29.02 0.53 -9.87
N GLY A 36 29.26 1.84 -9.93
CA GLY A 36 30.37 2.42 -10.68
C GLY A 36 30.13 2.48 -12.18
N GLU A 37 28.95 2.01 -12.65
CA GLU A 37 28.61 1.90 -14.05
C GLU A 37 27.25 2.55 -14.36
N ILE A 38 26.94 2.74 -15.62
CA ILE A 38 25.63 3.21 -16.07
C ILE A 38 24.64 2.05 -15.94
N VAL A 39 23.54 2.28 -15.20
CA VAL A 39 22.42 1.34 -15.12
C VAL A 39 21.27 1.79 -16.02
N TYR A 40 20.49 0.85 -16.51
CA TYR A 40 19.42 1.05 -17.49
C TYR A 40 18.04 0.67 -16.97
N GLY A 41 17.94 0.44 -15.70
CA GLY A 41 16.71 0.06 -15.03
C GLY A 41 16.93 -0.80 -13.80
N ILE A 42 15.84 -1.36 -13.30
CA ILE A 42 15.84 -2.30 -12.19
C ILE A 42 14.89 -3.45 -12.51
N GLU A 43 15.21 -4.65 -12.04
CA GLU A 43 14.33 -5.81 -12.05
C GLU A 43 14.11 -6.29 -10.62
N ILE A 44 12.83 -6.42 -10.25
CA ILE A 44 12.39 -7.02 -9.00
C ILE A 44 11.96 -8.44 -9.31
N GLU A 45 12.61 -9.43 -8.72
CA GLU A 45 12.23 -10.84 -8.78
C GLU A 45 11.49 -11.21 -7.49
N LEU A 46 10.27 -11.72 -7.64
CA LEU A 46 9.39 -12.16 -6.55
C LEU A 46 9.24 -13.68 -6.66
N ASP A 47 9.79 -14.40 -5.71
CA ASP A 47 9.68 -15.86 -5.64
C ASP A 47 8.35 -16.27 -5.00
N ASP A 48 7.74 -17.36 -5.47
CA ASP A 48 6.42 -17.89 -5.04
C ASP A 48 5.27 -16.88 -5.16
N CYS A 49 5.33 -15.98 -6.16
CA CYS A 49 4.37 -14.92 -6.37
C CYS A 49 3.77 -15.02 -7.78
N HIS A 50 2.45 -14.99 -7.88
CA HIS A 50 1.76 -14.89 -9.16
C HIS A 50 1.67 -13.45 -9.66
N SER A 51 1.72 -13.26 -10.98
CA SER A 51 1.57 -11.93 -11.58
C SER A 51 0.23 -11.25 -11.27
N LYS A 52 -0.82 -12.01 -11.05
CA LYS A 52 -2.14 -11.53 -10.61
C LYS A 52 -2.11 -10.88 -9.23
N ASP A 53 -1.13 -11.23 -8.38
CA ASP A 53 -0.98 -10.67 -7.04
C ASP A 53 -0.32 -9.28 -7.08
N VAL A 54 0.26 -8.90 -8.24
CA VAL A 54 0.77 -7.55 -8.50
C VAL A 54 -0.28 -6.73 -9.24
N ILE A 55 -0.98 -5.86 -8.52
CA ILE A 55 -2.11 -5.09 -9.07
C ILE A 55 -1.64 -3.97 -9.99
N SER A 56 -0.57 -3.26 -9.59
CA SER A 56 -0.05 -2.11 -10.33
C SER A 56 1.39 -1.81 -9.95
N THR A 57 2.02 -0.98 -10.77
CA THR A 57 3.35 -0.42 -10.51
C THR A 57 3.26 1.09 -10.51
N TYR A 58 4.06 1.75 -9.69
CA TYR A 58 4.25 3.19 -9.76
C TYR A 58 5.34 3.52 -10.76
N PRO A 59 5.27 4.67 -11.43
CA PRO A 59 6.31 5.05 -12.36
C PRO A 59 7.58 5.40 -11.61
N GLY A 60 8.68 4.75 -11.99
CA GLY A 60 10.01 5.22 -11.65
C GLY A 60 10.28 6.55 -12.35
N ASN A 61 11.07 7.41 -11.72
CA ASN A 61 11.35 8.75 -12.23
C ASN A 61 12.10 8.74 -13.58
N HIS A 62 13.02 7.78 -13.77
CA HIS A 62 13.83 7.62 -14.99
C HIS A 62 13.30 6.54 -15.91
N TYR A 63 12.62 5.52 -15.37
CA TYR A 63 12.31 4.28 -16.09
C TYR A 63 10.82 4.04 -16.34
N GLY A 64 9.95 4.95 -15.91
CA GLY A 64 8.51 4.84 -16.11
C GLY A 64 7.89 3.67 -15.32
N TYR A 65 6.81 3.11 -15.84
CA TYR A 65 6.08 2.02 -15.18
C TYR A 65 6.80 0.68 -15.33
N GLY A 66 6.80 -0.12 -14.28
CA GLY A 66 7.30 -1.49 -14.29
C GLY A 66 6.43 -2.39 -15.17
N LYS A 67 7.08 -3.22 -15.98
CA LYS A 67 6.43 -4.27 -16.79
C LYS A 67 6.42 -5.57 -16.00
N ILE A 68 5.25 -6.15 -15.85
CA ILE A 68 5.07 -7.40 -15.10
C ILE A 68 5.18 -8.58 -16.05
N ARG A 69 5.96 -9.59 -15.67
CA ARG A 69 6.13 -10.85 -16.38
C ARG A 69 6.10 -12.00 -15.38
N GLU A 70 5.38 -13.05 -15.71
CA GLU A 70 5.31 -14.27 -14.91
C GLU A 70 6.18 -15.37 -15.55
N ASP A 71 6.79 -16.19 -14.71
CA ASP A 71 7.49 -17.40 -15.09
C ASP A 71 6.85 -18.59 -14.34
N LEU A 72 6.23 -19.47 -15.11
CA LEU A 72 5.56 -20.68 -14.63
C LEU A 72 6.33 -21.95 -15.06
N THR A 73 7.64 -21.84 -15.28
CA THR A 73 8.49 -23.01 -15.60
C THR A 73 8.38 -24.06 -14.49
N ASP A 74 8.25 -23.63 -13.25
CA ASP A 74 7.82 -24.44 -12.11
C ASP A 74 6.48 -23.89 -11.57
N PRO A 75 5.33 -24.47 -11.93
CA PRO A 75 4.04 -23.99 -11.48
C PRO A 75 3.79 -24.10 -9.96
N ALA A 76 4.56 -24.94 -9.25
CA ALA A 76 4.49 -25.05 -7.80
C ALA A 76 5.23 -23.89 -7.11
N HIS A 77 6.16 -23.27 -7.81
CA HIS A 77 6.97 -22.15 -7.35
C HIS A 77 6.98 -21.04 -8.42
N PRO A 78 5.84 -20.36 -8.64
CA PRO A 78 5.73 -19.31 -9.65
C PRO A 78 6.66 -18.15 -9.32
N LYS A 79 7.20 -17.49 -10.35
CA LYS A 79 7.99 -16.28 -10.18
C LYS A 79 7.38 -15.12 -10.94
N THR A 80 7.32 -13.98 -10.30
CA THR A 80 6.92 -12.73 -10.94
C THR A 80 8.10 -11.78 -10.99
N PHE A 81 8.30 -11.19 -12.17
CA PHE A 81 9.32 -10.17 -12.41
C PHE A 81 8.63 -8.85 -12.70
N VAL A 82 9.04 -7.80 -12.01
CA VAL A 82 8.64 -6.43 -12.30
C VAL A 82 9.86 -5.68 -12.81
N ARG A 83 9.87 -5.34 -14.10
CA ARG A 83 11.01 -4.76 -14.78
C ARG A 83 10.76 -3.31 -15.16
N TYR A 84 11.54 -2.42 -14.60
CA TYR A 84 11.58 -1.00 -14.92
C TYR A 84 12.74 -0.79 -15.89
N GLU A 85 12.42 -0.52 -17.15
CA GLU A 85 13.41 -0.34 -18.20
C GLU A 85 12.90 0.67 -19.22
N GLN A 86 13.62 1.74 -19.41
CA GLN A 86 13.34 2.64 -20.53
C GLN A 86 14.01 2.15 -21.82
N PRO A 87 13.31 2.21 -22.94
CA PRO A 87 13.90 1.89 -24.23
C PRO A 87 14.92 2.95 -24.72
N VAL A 88 15.19 3.99 -23.97
CA VAL A 88 16.04 5.12 -24.38
C VAL A 88 17.50 4.90 -24.04
N ALA A 89 18.36 5.42 -24.89
CA ALA A 89 19.81 5.24 -24.82
C ALA A 89 20.50 5.93 -23.63
N SER A 90 19.78 6.65 -22.81
CA SER A 90 20.36 7.56 -21.80
C SER A 90 20.61 6.95 -20.43
N GLY A 91 20.37 5.71 -20.18
CA GLY A 91 20.68 5.01 -18.93
C GLY A 91 20.79 5.90 -17.66
N PHE A 92 20.69 5.31 -16.53
CA PHE A 92 20.89 6.00 -15.25
C PHE A 92 22.37 5.98 -14.89
N GLN A 93 23.00 7.14 -14.68
CA GLN A 93 24.43 7.20 -14.46
C GLN A 93 24.80 7.07 -13.00
N THR A 94 25.85 6.30 -12.73
CA THR A 94 26.57 6.39 -11.47
C THR A 94 27.10 7.80 -11.33
N GLY A 95 27.00 8.32 -10.23
CA GLY A 95 27.64 9.59 -10.05
C GLY A 95 27.30 10.27 -8.78
N PHE A 96 26.75 9.55 -7.85
CA PHE A 96 26.52 10.11 -6.57
C PHE A 96 27.64 9.74 -5.64
N THR A 97 28.52 10.67 -5.46
CA THR A 97 29.56 10.66 -4.44
C THR A 97 29.21 11.57 -3.26
N ASN A 98 28.06 12.22 -3.31
CA ASN A 98 27.67 13.11 -2.22
C ASN A 98 27.05 12.29 -1.10
N PHE A 99 27.72 12.26 0.01
CA PHE A 99 27.21 11.83 1.30
C PHE A 99 25.96 12.67 1.62
N LEU A 100 24.83 12.01 1.75
CA LEU A 100 23.65 12.63 2.33
C LEU A 100 23.74 12.43 3.84
N PRO A 101 23.87 13.51 4.63
CA PRO A 101 23.92 13.39 6.07
C PRO A 101 22.67 12.67 6.58
N PRO A 102 22.80 11.83 7.61
CA PRO A 102 21.67 11.10 8.19
C PRO A 102 20.49 11.97 8.62
N ASN A 103 20.75 13.27 8.83
CA ASN A 103 19.77 14.26 9.28
C ASN A 103 19.07 15.00 8.12
N SER A 104 19.51 14.81 6.88
CA SER A 104 18.84 15.37 5.72
C SER A 104 17.94 14.30 5.14
N ALA A 105 16.76 14.13 5.63
CA ALA A 105 15.70 13.22 5.14
C ALA A 105 15.94 12.69 3.71
N PRO A 106 16.82 11.70 3.50
CA PRO A 106 17.22 11.29 2.16
C PRO A 106 16.06 10.59 1.45
N SER A 107 15.72 11.05 0.27
CA SER A 107 14.69 10.43 -0.57
C SER A 107 15.00 10.60 -2.04
N CYS A 108 14.71 9.58 -2.80
CA CYS A 108 14.75 9.61 -4.26
C CYS A 108 13.43 10.11 -4.89
N TYR A 109 12.43 10.39 -4.09
CA TYR A 109 11.13 10.89 -4.56
C TYR A 109 11.23 12.25 -5.25
N ASN A 110 12.13 13.12 -4.81
CA ASN A 110 12.36 14.44 -5.41
C ASN A 110 13.64 14.46 -6.28
N LEU A 111 13.48 14.30 -7.58
CA LEU A 111 14.57 14.28 -8.56
C LEU A 111 15.47 15.51 -8.58
N ALA A 112 14.94 16.68 -8.24
CA ALA A 112 15.72 17.92 -8.26
C ALA A 112 16.89 17.89 -7.25
N GLN A 113 16.81 17.04 -6.24
CA GLN A 113 17.80 16.88 -5.19
C GLN A 113 18.62 15.59 -5.31
N ASN A 114 18.14 14.56 -6.01
CA ASN A 114 18.70 13.21 -6.01
C ASN A 114 18.91 12.66 -7.43
N VAL A 115 19.88 13.19 -8.16
CA VAL A 115 20.17 12.84 -9.57
C VAL A 115 20.71 11.40 -9.73
N GLY A 116 21.23 10.82 -8.68
CA GLY A 116 21.90 9.49 -8.70
C GLY A 116 21.04 8.36 -8.15
N CYS A 117 19.74 8.58 -7.88
CA CYS A 117 18.87 7.56 -7.32
C CYS A 117 17.51 7.48 -8.02
N GLU A 118 16.81 6.41 -7.79
CA GLU A 118 15.50 6.13 -8.35
C GLU A 118 14.51 5.75 -7.26
N HIS A 119 13.26 6.16 -7.45
CA HIS A 119 12.13 5.83 -6.59
C HIS A 119 11.18 4.89 -7.33
N PHE A 120 10.85 3.77 -6.73
CA PHE A 120 10.02 2.74 -7.33
C PHE A 120 8.82 2.39 -6.44
N GLY A 121 7.84 1.71 -7.03
CA GLY A 121 6.74 1.17 -6.27
C GLY A 121 6.00 0.05 -6.97
N VAL A 122 5.67 -0.97 -6.20
CA VAL A 122 4.85 -2.11 -6.63
C VAL A 122 3.69 -2.26 -5.66
N HIS A 123 2.48 -2.34 -6.19
CA HIS A 123 1.27 -2.61 -5.42
C HIS A 123 0.88 -4.08 -5.53
N PHE A 124 0.65 -4.70 -4.39
CA PHE A 124 0.09 -6.04 -4.31
C PHE A 124 -1.41 -6.02 -4.05
N ALA A 125 -2.08 -7.12 -4.40
CA ALA A 125 -3.44 -7.39 -3.96
C ALA A 125 -3.47 -7.41 -2.42
N TYR A 126 -4.49 -6.79 -1.85
CA TYR A 126 -4.66 -6.78 -0.41
C TYR A 126 -4.94 -8.21 0.09
N GLY A 127 -4.38 -8.56 1.24
CA GLY A 127 -4.73 -9.78 1.95
C GLY A 127 -3.61 -10.72 2.29
N ASN A 128 -2.47 -10.59 1.68
CA ASN A 128 -1.31 -11.37 2.09
C ASN A 128 -0.22 -10.43 2.63
N ALA A 129 0.17 -10.68 3.88
CA ALA A 129 1.24 -9.93 4.52
C ALA A 129 2.57 -10.09 3.75
N ASN A 130 2.80 -11.28 3.18
CA ASN A 130 3.99 -11.61 2.43
C ASN A 130 3.57 -12.34 1.15
N PRO A 131 3.22 -11.61 0.07
CA PRO A 131 2.73 -12.22 -1.18
C PRO A 131 3.82 -12.98 -1.95
N TYR A 132 5.02 -13.03 -1.45
CA TYR A 132 6.20 -13.69 -1.99
C TYR A 132 6.99 -14.36 -0.87
N SER A 133 7.71 -15.42 -1.17
CA SER A 133 8.62 -16.07 -0.21
C SER A 133 10.00 -15.40 -0.14
N ALA A 134 10.42 -14.79 -1.25
CA ALA A 134 11.64 -13.99 -1.32
C ALA A 134 11.55 -12.90 -2.38
N VAL A 135 12.31 -11.84 -2.19
CA VAL A 135 12.45 -10.75 -3.15
C VAL A 135 13.91 -10.46 -3.43
N LYS A 136 14.23 -10.17 -4.69
CA LYS A 136 15.55 -9.73 -5.13
C LYS A 136 15.43 -8.48 -5.97
N TYR A 137 16.29 -7.52 -5.72
CA TYR A 137 16.40 -6.28 -6.48
C TYR A 137 17.72 -6.27 -7.23
N ASN A 138 17.67 -6.13 -8.56
CA ASN A 138 18.86 -6.14 -9.38
C ASN A 138 18.87 -4.94 -10.33
N TRP A 139 20.00 -4.26 -10.45
CA TRP A 139 20.19 -3.28 -11.49
C TRP A 139 20.20 -3.94 -12.87
N LEU A 140 19.76 -3.21 -13.88
CA LEU A 140 19.90 -3.60 -15.27
C LEU A 140 21.10 -2.88 -15.87
N VAL A 141 22.01 -3.66 -16.48
CA VAL A 141 23.23 -3.17 -17.13
C VAL A 141 23.28 -3.63 -18.57
N LYS A 142 24.15 -3.05 -19.40
CA LYS A 142 24.41 -3.54 -20.74
C LYS A 142 25.57 -4.52 -20.75
N ASP A 143 25.38 -5.65 -21.42
CA ASP A 143 26.45 -6.57 -21.71
C ASP A 143 27.36 -6.06 -22.84
N ALA A 144 28.41 -6.81 -23.17
CA ALA A 144 29.35 -6.46 -24.22
C ALA A 144 28.70 -6.34 -25.62
N SER A 145 27.52 -6.90 -25.85
CA SER A 145 26.75 -6.78 -27.09
C SER A 145 25.84 -5.55 -27.12
N GLY A 146 25.73 -4.81 -25.99
CA GLY A 146 24.83 -3.69 -25.79
C GLY A 146 23.42 -4.09 -25.41
N LYS A 147 23.15 -5.37 -25.12
CA LYS A 147 21.87 -5.85 -24.63
C LYS A 147 21.73 -5.57 -23.15
N VAL A 148 20.53 -5.12 -22.75
CA VAL A 148 20.20 -4.91 -21.33
C VAL A 148 19.96 -6.27 -20.65
N VAL A 149 20.72 -6.54 -19.61
CA VAL A 149 20.72 -7.79 -18.84
C VAL A 149 20.64 -7.48 -17.36
N VAL A 150 20.30 -8.49 -16.54
CA VAL A 150 20.33 -8.41 -15.10
C VAL A 150 21.77 -8.27 -14.63
N GLY A 151 22.04 -7.28 -13.83
CA GLY A 151 23.35 -6.92 -13.29
C GLY A 151 23.44 -7.15 -11.77
N PRO A 152 24.25 -6.34 -11.06
CA PRO A 152 24.45 -6.51 -9.63
C PRO A 152 23.18 -6.23 -8.80
N SER A 153 23.08 -6.93 -7.66
CA SER A 153 21.99 -6.75 -6.70
C SER A 153 22.13 -5.44 -5.94
N LEU A 154 21.00 -4.89 -5.49
CA LEU A 154 20.95 -3.77 -4.59
C LEU A 154 21.27 -4.20 -3.16
N LEU A 155 21.80 -3.27 -2.37
CA LEU A 155 22.14 -3.47 -0.94
C LEU A 155 21.01 -2.99 -0.03
N ILE A 156 19.77 -3.34 -0.35
CA ILE A 156 18.60 -3.06 0.47
C ILE A 156 17.87 -4.36 0.76
N SER A 157 17.16 -4.40 1.86
CA SER A 157 16.37 -5.57 2.26
C SER A 157 14.90 -5.22 2.39
N THR A 158 14.06 -6.23 2.24
CA THR A 158 12.62 -6.10 2.40
C THR A 158 12.20 -6.67 3.76
N PRO A 159 11.37 -5.96 4.54
CA PRO A 159 10.86 -6.50 5.79
C PRO A 159 9.90 -7.66 5.54
N VAL A 160 9.93 -8.62 6.46
CA VAL A 160 8.97 -9.72 6.59
C VAL A 160 8.11 -9.47 7.83
N PHE A 161 6.82 -9.73 7.74
CA PHE A 161 5.86 -9.44 8.80
C PHE A 161 5.22 -10.69 9.35
N ASP A 162 5.20 -10.78 10.68
CA ASP A 162 4.43 -11.76 11.43
C ASP A 162 3.25 -11.05 12.09
N PHE A 163 2.04 -11.49 11.76
CA PHE A 163 0.79 -10.95 12.30
C PHE A 163 0.19 -11.93 13.30
N THR A 164 -0.14 -11.41 14.49
CA THR A 164 -0.89 -12.15 15.50
C THR A 164 -2.30 -11.59 15.59
N PRO A 165 -3.34 -12.39 15.26
CA PRO A 165 -4.73 -11.98 15.37
C PRO A 165 -5.12 -11.57 16.79
N PRO A 166 -6.13 -10.71 16.96
CA PRO A 166 -6.60 -10.32 18.28
C PRO A 166 -7.23 -11.50 19.00
N VAL A 167 -7.03 -11.55 20.32
CA VAL A 167 -7.75 -12.45 21.23
C VAL A 167 -8.42 -11.61 22.30
N VAL A 168 -9.37 -12.21 23.04
CA VAL A 168 -10.12 -11.47 24.08
C VAL A 168 -9.16 -10.78 25.05
N GLY A 169 -9.18 -9.45 25.07
CA GLY A 169 -8.36 -8.60 25.93
C GLY A 169 -6.92 -8.36 25.46
N ILE A 170 -6.55 -8.87 24.28
CA ILE A 170 -5.26 -8.59 23.65
C ILE A 170 -5.53 -8.15 22.21
N PRO A 171 -5.18 -6.91 21.82
CA PRO A 171 -5.36 -6.43 20.46
C PRO A 171 -4.45 -7.17 19.46
N ALA A 172 -4.74 -7.03 18.17
CA ALA A 172 -3.90 -7.53 17.10
C ALA A 172 -2.49 -6.94 17.20
N GLN A 173 -1.50 -7.75 16.91
CA GLN A 173 -0.09 -7.35 16.96
C GLN A 173 0.62 -7.67 15.64
N VAL A 174 1.59 -6.84 15.28
CA VAL A 174 2.48 -7.09 14.15
C VAL A 174 3.93 -6.99 14.59
N VAL A 175 4.75 -7.90 14.08
CA VAL A 175 6.21 -7.88 14.24
C VAL A 175 6.82 -7.77 12.86
N ALA A 176 7.72 -6.81 12.67
CA ALA A 176 8.50 -6.67 11.45
C ALA A 176 9.92 -7.18 11.68
N THR A 177 10.40 -8.03 10.78
CA THR A 177 11.78 -8.50 10.76
C THR A 177 12.44 -8.09 9.45
N ILE A 178 13.59 -7.44 9.52
CA ILE A 178 14.38 -7.08 8.36
C ILE A 178 15.72 -7.82 8.38
N PRO A 179 15.98 -8.69 7.38
CA PRO A 179 17.26 -9.40 7.29
C PRO A 179 18.37 -8.46 6.81
N ALA A 180 19.61 -8.78 7.16
CA ALA A 180 20.75 -8.09 6.58
C ALA A 180 20.78 -8.31 5.05
N PRO A 181 21.15 -7.29 4.25
CA PRO A 181 21.29 -7.45 2.81
C PRO A 181 22.31 -8.56 2.48
N VAL A 182 21.91 -9.47 1.60
CA VAL A 182 22.78 -10.56 1.14
C VAL A 182 23.46 -10.12 -0.15
N VAL A 183 24.76 -9.92 -0.09
CA VAL A 183 25.57 -9.71 -1.28
C VAL A 183 26.07 -11.06 -1.77
N PRO A 184 25.76 -11.48 -3.02
CA PRO A 184 26.34 -12.68 -3.59
C PRO A 184 27.88 -12.59 -3.57
N GLN A 185 28.53 -13.40 -2.80
CA GLN A 185 29.98 -13.40 -2.68
C GLN A 185 30.56 -14.56 -3.47
N PRO A 186 31.54 -14.33 -4.33
CA PRO A 186 32.30 -15.40 -4.97
C PRO A 186 33.25 -16.12 -4.03
N VAL A 187 33.51 -15.55 -2.84
CA VAL A 187 34.38 -16.09 -1.79
C VAL A 187 33.59 -16.20 -0.50
N VAL A 188 33.71 -17.35 0.18
CA VAL A 188 33.09 -17.59 1.49
C VAL A 188 33.85 -16.77 2.53
N LYS A 189 33.43 -15.53 2.77
CA LYS A 189 33.92 -14.70 3.89
C LYS A 189 33.15 -15.05 5.16
N GLU A 190 33.82 -15.01 6.30
CA GLU A 190 33.14 -15.21 7.59
C GLU A 190 32.06 -14.13 7.84
N PHE A 191 32.36 -12.89 7.49
CA PHE A 191 31.46 -11.75 7.64
C PHE A 191 31.12 -11.12 6.29
N GLY A 192 29.84 -10.80 6.10
CA GLY A 192 29.38 -9.99 4.98
C GLY A 192 29.70 -8.51 5.18
N GLU A 193 29.37 -7.68 4.18
CA GLU A 193 29.50 -6.24 4.30
C GLU A 193 28.49 -5.70 5.32
N PRO A 194 28.96 -4.92 6.31
CA PRO A 194 28.06 -4.31 7.30
C PRO A 194 27.31 -3.13 6.70
N SER A 195 26.06 -2.93 7.14
CA SER A 195 25.24 -1.79 6.79
C SER A 195 24.47 -1.27 8.00
N TRP A 196 24.29 0.03 8.06
CA TRP A 196 23.38 0.64 9.01
C TRP A 196 21.97 0.67 8.48
N VAL A 197 21.01 0.48 9.38
CA VAL A 197 19.59 0.67 9.11
C VAL A 197 19.05 1.66 10.14
N LYS A 198 18.59 2.82 9.67
CA LYS A 198 17.78 3.73 10.46
C LYS A 198 16.32 3.30 10.29
N VAL A 199 15.68 2.96 11.38
CA VAL A 199 14.25 2.60 11.40
C VAL A 199 13.48 3.78 11.94
N ILE A 200 12.59 4.32 11.13
CA ILE A 200 11.61 5.34 11.54
C ILE A 200 10.28 4.63 11.74
N LYS A 201 9.78 4.66 12.95
CA LYS A 201 8.54 4.02 13.37
C LYS A 201 7.51 5.07 13.67
N THR A 202 6.31 4.91 13.13
CA THR A 202 5.18 5.78 13.47
C THR A 202 3.95 4.94 13.74
N LYS A 203 3.08 5.44 14.61
CA LYS A 203 1.76 4.90 14.87
C LYS A 203 0.74 6.02 14.76
N THR A 204 -0.27 5.83 13.91
CA THR A 204 -1.33 6.81 13.64
C THR A 204 -2.69 6.14 13.65
N HIS A 205 -3.76 6.93 13.64
CA HIS A 205 -5.09 6.42 13.38
C HIS A 205 -5.37 6.24 11.88
N LYS A 206 -6.15 5.24 11.49
CA LYS A 206 -6.61 5.01 10.11
C LYS A 206 -7.25 6.24 9.46
N THR A 207 -7.85 7.10 10.26
CA THR A 207 -8.48 8.36 9.79
C THR A 207 -7.48 9.48 9.52
N ARG A 208 -6.22 9.30 9.91
CA ARG A 208 -5.13 10.26 9.72
C ARG A 208 -3.94 9.56 9.07
N PRO A 209 -4.03 9.23 7.76
CA PRO A 209 -2.93 8.57 7.07
C PRO A 209 -1.70 9.47 7.05
N LEU A 210 -0.55 8.85 7.24
CA LEU A 210 0.72 9.54 7.20
C LEU A 210 1.12 9.81 5.75
N ALA A 211 1.54 11.03 5.44
CA ALA A 211 2.09 11.33 4.13
C ALA A 211 3.57 10.91 4.06
N LEU A 212 4.01 10.41 2.91
CA LEU A 212 5.43 10.08 2.70
C LEU A 212 6.32 11.31 2.93
N GLY A 213 5.85 12.48 2.53
CA GLY A 213 6.54 13.75 2.76
C GLY A 213 6.90 13.98 4.22
N ASP A 214 5.96 13.69 5.12
CA ASP A 214 6.14 13.88 6.56
C ASP A 214 7.20 12.95 7.17
N LEU A 215 7.49 11.80 6.50
CA LEU A 215 8.53 10.86 6.94
C LEU A 215 9.93 11.18 6.38
N ILE A 216 9.99 11.88 5.24
CA ILE A 216 11.24 12.17 4.55
C ILE A 216 11.73 13.59 4.72
N SER A 217 10.85 14.48 5.16
CA SER A 217 11.19 15.86 5.53
C SER A 217 10.35 16.23 6.73
N ASP A 218 11.01 16.47 7.80
CA ASP A 218 10.39 16.78 9.08
C ASP A 218 10.22 18.29 9.33
N ASP A 219 10.75 19.14 8.44
CA ASP A 219 10.78 20.59 8.62
C ASP A 219 10.52 21.27 7.26
N HIS A 220 9.28 21.63 6.98
CA HIS A 220 8.88 22.26 5.73
C HIS A 220 8.93 23.79 5.80
N ASP A 221 8.86 24.38 6.99
CA ASP A 221 8.86 25.82 7.19
C ASP A 221 10.20 26.37 7.72
N GLY A 222 11.14 25.51 8.05
CA GLY A 222 12.49 25.87 8.48
C GLY A 222 12.62 26.26 9.96
N ASP A 223 11.66 25.86 10.78
CA ASP A 223 11.65 26.13 12.21
C ASP A 223 12.34 25.04 13.05
N ASN A 224 12.82 23.99 12.41
CA ASN A 224 13.46 22.78 12.98
C ASN A 224 12.52 21.93 13.83
N LEU A 225 11.21 22.01 13.58
CA LEU A 225 10.19 21.12 14.15
C LEU A 225 9.51 20.29 13.06
N PRO A 226 9.05 19.08 13.38
CA PRO A 226 8.35 18.25 12.40
C PRO A 226 7.02 18.84 12.00
N ASP A 227 6.80 19.00 10.69
CA ASP A 227 5.54 19.45 10.09
C ASP A 227 4.67 18.27 9.67
N TRP A 228 3.72 17.88 10.51
CA TRP A 228 2.81 16.79 10.19
C TRP A 228 1.57 17.30 9.45
N THR A 229 1.46 17.04 8.17
CA THR A 229 0.35 17.54 7.31
C THR A 229 -1.03 17.09 7.77
N ASN A 230 -1.12 15.90 8.38
CA ASN A 230 -2.38 15.34 8.89
C ASN A 230 -2.43 15.30 10.44
N GLY A 231 -1.57 16.06 11.10
CA GLY A 231 -1.41 16.08 12.55
C GLY A 231 -0.39 15.06 13.03
N GLU A 232 0.19 15.35 14.17
CA GLU A 232 1.27 14.56 14.79
C GLU A 232 0.84 13.11 15.02
N PRO A 233 1.69 12.13 14.68
CA PRO A 233 1.45 10.71 15.01
C PRO A 233 1.30 10.49 16.52
N ASP A 234 0.60 9.42 16.91
CA ASP A 234 0.49 9.04 18.32
C ASP A 234 1.84 8.61 18.90
N GLU A 235 2.69 8.02 18.08
CA GLU A 235 4.05 7.61 18.42
C GLU A 235 4.98 7.84 17.24
N VAL A 236 6.16 8.39 17.49
CA VAL A 236 7.27 8.51 16.53
C VAL A 236 8.54 8.07 17.24
N GLU A 237 9.22 7.10 16.67
CA GLU A 237 10.51 6.62 17.16
C GLU A 237 11.51 6.49 16.02
N SER A 238 12.77 6.81 16.26
CA SER A 238 13.86 6.58 15.32
C SER A 238 14.99 5.81 16.01
N GLU A 239 15.40 4.71 15.41
CA GLU A 239 16.43 3.83 15.94
C GLU A 239 17.46 3.48 14.86
N TRP A 240 18.71 3.33 15.27
CA TRP A 240 19.79 2.88 14.43
C TRP A 240 20.21 1.45 14.78
N HIS A 241 20.36 0.60 13.76
CA HIS A 241 20.79 -0.79 13.92
C HIS A 241 21.86 -1.13 12.89
N LEU A 242 22.88 -1.85 13.36
CA LEU A 242 23.90 -2.41 12.48
C LEU A 242 23.50 -3.81 12.06
N LEU A 243 23.43 -4.04 10.75
CA LEU A 243 23.20 -5.36 10.16
C LEU A 243 24.48 -5.87 9.49
N GLN A 244 24.83 -7.11 9.76
CA GLN A 244 25.95 -7.79 9.14
C GLN A 244 25.73 -9.30 9.15
N THR A 245 25.79 -9.94 7.99
CA THR A 245 25.71 -11.40 7.89
C THR A 245 26.99 -12.05 8.43
N ARG A 246 26.85 -13.19 9.08
CA ARG A 246 27.97 -14.06 9.48
C ARG A 246 27.76 -15.45 8.92
N ASN A 247 28.74 -15.96 8.21
CA ASN A 247 28.64 -17.27 7.58
C ASN A 247 28.61 -18.40 8.62
N GLY A 248 27.59 -19.27 8.54
CA GLY A 248 27.47 -20.43 9.44
C GLY A 248 26.99 -20.14 10.86
N ALA A 249 26.64 -18.88 11.19
CA ALA A 249 26.11 -18.54 12.51
C ALA A 249 24.98 -17.51 12.41
N SER A 250 23.91 -17.72 13.15
CA SER A 250 22.95 -16.66 13.45
C SER A 250 23.57 -15.73 14.48
N SER A 251 23.62 -14.45 14.18
CA SER A 251 24.07 -13.42 15.14
C SER A 251 22.98 -12.36 15.26
N LYS A 252 22.99 -11.57 16.34
CA LYS A 252 22.07 -10.44 16.51
C LYS A 252 22.17 -9.37 15.41
N LYS A 253 23.24 -9.44 14.60
CA LYS A 253 23.47 -8.51 13.48
C LYS A 253 22.99 -9.08 12.13
N THR A 254 22.52 -10.33 12.06
CA THR A 254 22.04 -10.94 10.81
C THR A 254 20.61 -10.54 10.44
N GLU A 255 19.84 -10.14 11.43
CA GLU A 255 18.46 -9.67 11.25
C GLU A 255 18.09 -8.71 12.38
N LEU A 256 17.18 -7.82 12.10
CA LEU A 256 16.54 -6.94 13.07
C LEU A 256 15.09 -7.37 13.21
N THR A 257 14.74 -7.92 14.36
CA THR A 257 13.34 -8.20 14.72
C THR A 257 12.83 -7.08 15.62
N GLY A 258 11.84 -6.34 15.16
CA GLY A 258 11.17 -5.30 15.94
C GLY A 258 10.38 -5.88 17.10
N LYS A 259 9.96 -5.03 18.02
CA LYS A 259 9.00 -5.40 19.05
C LYS A 259 7.62 -5.61 18.41
N ALA A 260 6.78 -6.42 19.05
CA ALA A 260 5.38 -6.54 18.68
C ALA A 260 4.68 -5.19 18.91
N GLU A 261 4.00 -4.70 17.89
CA GLU A 261 3.29 -3.45 17.88
C GLU A 261 1.79 -3.68 17.98
N ASP A 262 1.16 -2.96 18.89
CA ASP A 262 -0.27 -3.00 19.12
C ASP A 262 -1.02 -2.14 18.07
N MET A 263 -1.97 -2.76 17.39
CA MET A 263 -2.77 -2.14 16.33
C MET A 263 -4.06 -1.45 16.84
N GLY A 264 -4.21 -1.27 18.15
CA GLY A 264 -5.40 -0.69 18.78
C GLY A 264 -6.50 -1.71 19.02
N GLU A 265 -7.43 -1.40 19.94
CA GLU A 265 -8.47 -2.31 20.40
C GLU A 265 -9.37 -2.85 19.27
N ASN A 266 -9.57 -2.05 18.22
CA ASN A 266 -10.41 -2.40 17.07
C ASN A 266 -9.60 -2.46 15.75
N GLY A 267 -8.28 -2.58 15.83
CA GLY A 267 -7.42 -2.47 14.66
C GLY A 267 -7.50 -1.09 13.99
N ASP A 268 -7.71 -0.02 14.77
CA ASP A 268 -7.89 1.35 14.27
C ASP A 268 -6.55 2.09 14.08
N LYS A 269 -5.45 1.48 14.50
CA LYS A 269 -4.10 2.02 14.32
C LYS A 269 -3.46 1.55 13.03
N VAL A 270 -2.65 2.43 12.48
CA VAL A 270 -1.76 2.16 11.34
C VAL A 270 -0.34 2.28 11.83
N ILE A 271 0.45 1.26 11.54
CA ILE A 271 1.86 1.20 11.89
C ILE A 271 2.67 1.40 10.61
N THR A 272 3.41 2.48 10.53
CA THR A 272 4.30 2.73 9.41
C THR A 272 5.75 2.53 9.81
N ARG A 273 6.52 1.92 8.94
CA ARG A 273 7.95 1.71 9.08
C ARG A 273 8.64 2.19 7.81
N ARG A 274 9.67 3.03 8.00
CA ARG A 274 10.62 3.37 6.96
C ARG A 274 11.99 2.86 7.40
N TYR A 275 12.62 2.07 6.55
CA TYR A 275 13.95 1.53 6.75
C TYR A 275 14.87 2.24 5.77
N GLU A 276 15.82 3.00 6.28
CA GLU A 276 16.82 3.69 5.49
C GLU A 276 18.17 3.01 5.68
N PHE A 277 18.74 2.58 4.58
CA PHE A 277 19.99 1.83 4.55
C PHE A 277 21.16 2.75 4.27
N TYR A 278 22.24 2.60 5.04
CA TYR A 278 23.48 3.35 4.89
C TYR A 278 24.68 2.42 4.89
N ALA A 279 25.71 2.77 4.13
CA ALA A 279 26.96 2.05 4.17
C ALA A 279 27.60 2.19 5.56
N TYR A 280 28.26 1.15 6.01
CA TYR A 280 29.10 1.22 7.18
C TYR A 280 30.44 1.86 6.81
N ALA A 281 30.80 2.97 7.47
CA ALA A 281 32.04 3.71 7.25
C ALA A 281 33.06 3.51 8.37
N GLY A 282 32.65 2.86 9.47
CA GLY A 282 33.51 2.64 10.64
C GLY A 282 34.57 1.58 10.42
N PRO A 283 35.43 1.35 11.44
CA PRO A 283 36.43 0.32 11.41
C PRO A 283 35.82 -1.10 11.47
N ALA A 284 36.49 -2.05 10.84
CA ALA A 284 36.16 -3.47 10.95
C ALA A 284 37.39 -4.23 11.46
N ALA A 285 37.14 -5.26 12.26
CA ALA A 285 38.21 -6.12 12.73
C ALA A 285 38.90 -6.77 11.52
N SER A 286 40.24 -6.74 11.52
CA SER A 286 41.03 -7.35 10.45
C SER A 286 41.20 -8.84 10.73
N ILE A 287 40.78 -9.69 9.78
CA ILE A 287 41.05 -11.13 9.80
C ILE A 287 41.80 -11.45 8.51
N ASP A 288 43.04 -11.85 8.62
CA ASP A 288 43.91 -12.21 7.48
C ASP A 288 43.95 -11.20 6.33
N GLY A 289 43.86 -9.88 6.66
CA GLY A 289 43.87 -8.79 5.70
C GLY A 289 42.53 -8.50 5.02
N GLU A 290 41.47 -9.22 5.41
CA GLU A 290 40.11 -8.95 4.96
C GLU A 290 39.29 -8.20 6.02
N LYS A 291 38.29 -7.41 5.58
CA LYS A 291 37.33 -6.79 6.49
C LYS A 291 36.55 -7.89 7.23
N GLY A 292 36.62 -7.84 8.54
CA GLY A 292 35.90 -8.77 9.42
C GLY A 292 34.63 -8.15 10.01
N GLU A 293 34.40 -8.42 11.29
CA GLU A 293 33.26 -7.90 12.01
C GLU A 293 33.34 -6.38 12.18
N ALA A 294 32.23 -5.68 11.94
CA ALA A 294 32.11 -4.25 12.22
C ALA A 294 32.32 -3.98 13.72
N MET A 295 33.26 -3.10 14.04
CA MET A 295 33.63 -2.83 15.43
C MET A 295 32.66 -1.90 16.14
N CYS A 296 32.22 -0.83 15.47
CA CYS A 296 31.31 0.14 16.06
C CYS A 296 29.87 -0.22 15.72
N ASP A 297 29.06 -0.52 16.71
CA ASP A 297 27.68 -0.99 16.56
C ASP A 297 26.62 -0.09 17.19
N ALA A 298 27.02 1.12 17.62
CA ALA A 298 26.13 2.17 18.10
C ALA A 298 26.49 3.51 17.47
N VAL A 299 25.48 4.35 17.24
CA VAL A 299 25.57 5.67 16.62
C VAL A 299 25.23 6.74 17.65
N GLY A 300 25.99 7.84 17.65
CA GLY A 300 25.77 8.98 18.53
C GLY A 300 24.54 9.82 18.16
N ALA A 301 24.25 10.80 18.97
CA ALA A 301 23.10 11.70 18.76
C ALA A 301 23.22 12.54 17.47
N ASP A 302 24.44 12.71 16.94
CA ASP A 302 24.68 13.36 15.65
C ASP A 302 24.26 12.50 14.45
N GLY A 303 23.90 11.23 14.68
CA GLY A 303 23.50 10.27 13.66
C GLY A 303 24.63 9.84 12.71
N ILE A 304 25.88 10.18 13.01
CA ILE A 304 27.07 9.96 12.15
C ILE A 304 28.18 9.28 12.90
N SER A 305 28.58 9.86 14.04
CA SER A 305 29.71 9.36 14.85
C SER A 305 29.30 8.10 15.62
N GLY A 306 30.25 7.21 15.84
CA GLY A 306 30.03 6.07 16.72
C GLY A 306 29.90 6.49 18.18
N LEU A 307 29.46 5.56 19.01
CA LEU A 307 29.46 5.65 20.46
C LEU A 307 30.47 4.65 21.02
N ASP A 308 31.05 5.02 22.13
CA ASP A 308 31.85 4.18 23.02
C ASP A 308 33.16 3.61 22.46
N VAL A 309 33.95 3.02 23.35
CA VAL A 309 35.11 2.21 23.02
C VAL A 309 34.66 0.75 22.97
N VAL A 310 34.95 0.07 21.86
CA VAL A 310 34.58 -1.33 21.66
C VAL A 310 35.82 -2.20 21.57
N ASP A 311 35.73 -3.38 22.16
CA ASP A 311 36.73 -4.44 22.06
C ASP A 311 36.16 -5.60 21.24
N VAL A 312 36.71 -5.85 20.07
CA VAL A 312 36.33 -6.99 19.23
C VAL A 312 37.44 -8.05 19.32
N THR A 313 37.05 -9.25 19.74
CA THR A 313 37.96 -10.40 19.78
C THR A 313 37.70 -11.30 18.56
N ASN A 314 38.72 -11.49 17.74
CA ASN A 314 38.62 -12.32 16.55
C ASN A 314 38.59 -13.83 16.91
N ALA A 315 38.38 -14.68 15.90
CA ALA A 315 38.33 -16.13 16.07
C ALA A 315 39.64 -16.77 16.60
N PHE A 316 40.74 -16.02 16.53
CA PHE A 316 42.06 -16.45 17.04
C PHE A 316 42.33 -16.01 18.48
N GLY A 317 41.35 -15.32 19.11
CA GLY A 317 41.49 -14.82 20.48
C GLY A 317 42.24 -13.47 20.61
N GLU A 318 42.55 -12.80 19.51
CA GLU A 318 43.15 -11.50 19.51
C GLU A 318 42.09 -10.45 19.73
N THR A 319 42.32 -9.53 20.70
CA THR A 319 41.42 -8.41 21.00
C THR A 319 41.94 -7.14 20.40
N GLN A 320 41.10 -6.41 19.67
CA GLN A 320 41.35 -5.11 19.11
C GLN A 320 40.39 -4.08 19.74
N SER A 321 40.92 -3.05 20.33
CA SER A 321 40.14 -1.95 20.92
C SER A 321 40.11 -0.75 19.98
N PHE A 322 38.94 -0.12 19.88
CA PHE A 322 38.78 1.07 19.06
C PHE A 322 37.80 2.07 19.70
N ASP A 323 38.18 3.35 19.70
CA ASP A 323 37.31 4.42 20.15
C ASP A 323 36.43 4.92 19.00
N CYS A 324 35.16 4.46 19.00
CA CYS A 324 34.19 4.75 17.97
C CYS A 324 33.73 6.22 17.97
N SER A 325 33.86 6.93 19.09
CA SER A 325 33.45 8.34 19.22
C SER A 325 34.29 9.30 18.38
N THR A 326 35.45 8.83 17.91
CA THR A 326 36.39 9.64 17.14
C THR A 326 36.21 9.56 15.63
N VAL A 327 35.29 8.74 15.16
CA VAL A 327 35.09 8.49 13.72
C VAL A 327 33.63 8.52 13.31
N ALA A 328 33.37 8.92 12.06
CA ALA A 328 32.09 8.71 11.43
C ALA A 328 31.92 7.22 11.09
N VAL A 329 30.88 6.60 11.60
CA VAL A 329 30.57 5.18 11.37
C VAL A 329 29.45 4.98 10.35
N VAL A 330 28.58 5.98 10.17
CA VAL A 330 27.51 5.99 9.17
C VAL A 330 28.04 6.63 7.90
N GLY A 331 28.01 5.88 6.82
CA GLY A 331 28.45 6.29 5.50
C GLY A 331 27.31 6.74 4.60
N GLU A 332 27.48 6.53 3.30
CA GLU A 332 26.53 6.98 2.29
C GLU A 332 25.20 6.25 2.35
N TYR A 333 24.14 6.96 1.99
CA TYR A 333 22.81 6.40 1.80
C TYR A 333 22.78 5.40 0.66
N LEU A 334 22.18 4.23 0.89
CA LEU A 334 22.09 3.13 -0.07
C LEU A 334 20.69 3.03 -0.71
N GLY A 335 19.69 3.47 0.02
CA GLY A 335 18.30 3.39 -0.37
C GLY A 335 17.38 3.26 0.84
N ALA A 336 16.09 3.16 0.58
CA ALA A 336 15.09 2.96 1.62
C ALA A 336 13.97 2.04 1.16
N GLN A 337 13.34 1.42 2.14
CA GLN A 337 12.12 0.64 1.98
C GLN A 337 11.09 1.15 2.99
N MET A 338 9.89 1.46 2.52
CA MET A 338 8.79 1.87 3.39
C MET A 338 7.69 0.83 3.36
N THR A 339 7.00 0.70 4.49
CA THR A 339 5.83 -0.16 4.60
C THR A 339 4.83 0.41 5.59
N GLU A 340 3.55 0.20 5.31
CA GLU A 340 2.43 0.54 6.17
C GLU A 340 1.67 -0.73 6.49
N PHE A 341 1.46 -0.98 7.76
CA PHE A 341 0.71 -2.11 8.24
C PHE A 341 -0.58 -1.65 8.91
N LEU A 342 -1.69 -2.24 8.50
CA LEU A 342 -3.01 -1.96 9.07
C LEU A 342 -3.81 -3.26 9.23
N ALA A 343 -4.62 -3.34 10.28
CA ALA A 343 -5.54 -4.46 10.43
C ALA A 343 -6.62 -4.38 9.35
N ALA A 344 -6.97 -5.52 8.76
CA ALA A 344 -8.06 -5.60 7.82
C ALA A 344 -9.37 -5.17 8.50
N THR A 345 -10.19 -4.42 7.79
CA THR A 345 -11.59 -4.26 8.16
C THR A 345 -12.29 -5.56 7.82
N PRO A 346 -13.14 -6.12 8.71
CA PRO A 346 -13.90 -7.32 8.37
C PRO A 346 -14.67 -7.16 7.07
N PHE A 347 -14.68 -8.22 6.24
CA PHE A 347 -15.41 -8.21 4.99
C PHE A 347 -16.91 -8.03 5.23
N SER A 348 -17.51 -7.05 4.58
CA SER A 348 -18.93 -6.77 4.67
C SER A 348 -19.49 -6.16 3.39
N MET A 349 -20.76 -6.39 3.13
CA MET A 349 -21.49 -5.68 2.08
C MET A 349 -21.83 -4.26 2.55
N VAL A 350 -21.75 -3.27 1.64
CA VAL A 350 -22.17 -1.89 1.96
C VAL A 350 -23.65 -1.84 2.38
N ASP A 351 -24.00 -0.87 3.22
CA ASP A 351 -25.37 -0.80 3.77
C ASP A 351 -26.42 -0.46 2.73
N ALA A 352 -26.12 0.42 1.82
CA ALA A 352 -27.02 0.82 0.74
C ALA A 352 -26.22 1.18 -0.52
N LEU A 353 -26.84 0.97 -1.67
CA LEU A 353 -26.33 1.46 -2.95
C LEU A 353 -27.01 2.78 -3.30
N GLN A 354 -26.30 3.63 -4.02
CA GLN A 354 -26.81 4.94 -4.42
C GLN A 354 -27.92 4.80 -5.47
N ASN A 355 -28.99 5.57 -5.31
CA ASN A 355 -30.00 5.76 -6.34
C ASN A 355 -29.44 6.56 -7.52
N GLY A 356 -29.99 6.40 -8.72
CA GLY A 356 -29.56 7.06 -9.93
C GLY A 356 -30.67 7.81 -10.64
N SER A 357 -30.29 8.58 -11.66
CA SER A 357 -31.21 9.19 -12.61
C SER A 357 -30.91 8.70 -14.02
N VAL A 358 -31.94 8.59 -14.86
CA VAL A 358 -31.75 8.19 -16.27
C VAL A 358 -30.84 9.20 -16.99
N ASN A 359 -29.88 8.66 -17.74
CA ASN A 359 -28.87 9.42 -18.50
C ASN A 359 -27.88 10.22 -17.65
N GLU A 360 -27.85 10.02 -16.33
CA GLU A 360 -26.84 10.60 -15.43
C GLU A 360 -25.80 9.54 -15.06
N LEU A 361 -24.52 9.90 -15.11
CA LEU A 361 -23.44 9.00 -14.73
C LEU A 361 -23.47 8.73 -13.21
N LEU A 362 -23.67 7.48 -12.83
CA LEU A 362 -23.49 7.04 -11.45
C LEU A 362 -21.98 6.89 -11.18
N PRO A 363 -21.39 7.67 -10.26
CA PRO A 363 -19.97 7.55 -9.96
C PRO A 363 -19.66 6.18 -9.36
N GLN A 364 -18.44 5.70 -9.60
CA GLN A 364 -17.98 4.42 -9.09
C GLN A 364 -18.11 4.33 -7.57
N ARG A 365 -18.75 3.27 -7.08
CA ARG A 365 -18.95 2.99 -5.66
C ARG A 365 -18.74 1.50 -5.37
N PRO A 366 -18.04 1.15 -4.29
CA PRO A 366 -17.88 -0.24 -3.91
C PRO A 366 -19.22 -0.85 -3.47
N VAL A 367 -19.39 -2.14 -3.73
CA VAL A 367 -20.53 -2.94 -3.22
C VAL A 367 -20.18 -3.69 -1.95
N ALA A 368 -18.89 -3.81 -1.65
CA ALA A 368 -18.36 -4.45 -0.45
C ALA A 368 -17.22 -3.59 0.15
N ASN A 369 -16.97 -3.78 1.41
CA ASN A 369 -15.89 -3.12 2.17
C ASN A 369 -15.13 -4.16 2.99
N GLY A 370 -13.87 -3.85 3.31
CA GLY A 370 -13.03 -4.72 4.13
C GLY A 370 -12.67 -6.04 3.45
N GLY A 371 -12.17 -7.01 4.23
CA GLY A 371 -11.63 -8.25 3.67
C GLY A 371 -10.45 -8.00 2.72
N ASN A 372 -10.17 -8.99 1.91
CA ASN A 372 -9.04 -9.03 1.01
C ASN A 372 -9.47 -8.95 -0.46
N THR A 373 -9.00 -7.94 -1.18
CA THR A 373 -9.25 -7.80 -2.63
C THR A 373 -8.29 -8.69 -3.44
N PRO A 374 -8.62 -9.02 -4.71
CA PRO A 374 -9.83 -8.66 -5.43
C PRO A 374 -11.06 -9.42 -4.93
N TYR A 375 -12.23 -8.78 -5.05
CA TYR A 375 -13.49 -9.46 -4.75
C TYR A 375 -14.01 -10.25 -5.96
N VAL A 376 -14.64 -11.37 -5.69
CA VAL A 376 -15.48 -12.04 -6.69
C VAL A 376 -16.92 -11.63 -6.44
N VAL A 377 -17.52 -10.86 -7.35
CA VAL A 377 -18.85 -10.29 -7.17
C VAL A 377 -19.83 -10.83 -8.20
N ASN A 378 -21.02 -11.25 -7.73
CA ASN A 378 -22.08 -11.77 -8.56
C ASN A 378 -23.45 -11.22 -8.15
N VAL A 379 -24.31 -10.95 -9.13
CA VAL A 379 -25.74 -10.71 -8.89
C VAL A 379 -26.43 -12.07 -8.88
N THR A 380 -26.96 -12.48 -7.73
CA THR A 380 -27.52 -13.82 -7.52
C THR A 380 -29.01 -13.89 -7.75
N THR A 381 -29.75 -12.81 -7.54
CA THR A 381 -31.18 -12.68 -7.81
C THR A 381 -31.52 -11.31 -8.34
N GLY A 382 -32.58 -11.19 -9.15
CA GLY A 382 -32.96 -9.93 -9.76
C GLY A 382 -32.02 -9.50 -10.89
N ALA A 383 -32.01 -8.21 -11.19
CA ALA A 383 -31.12 -7.61 -12.18
C ALA A 383 -30.77 -6.18 -11.78
N LEU A 384 -29.55 -5.74 -12.11
CA LEU A 384 -29.13 -4.36 -11.99
C LEU A 384 -30.01 -3.44 -12.88
N PRO A 385 -30.14 -2.17 -12.52
CA PRO A 385 -30.67 -1.17 -13.43
C PRO A 385 -29.98 -1.22 -14.79
N ASN A 386 -30.75 -1.14 -15.88
CA ASN A 386 -30.20 -1.15 -17.23
C ASN A 386 -29.18 -0.01 -17.40
N GLY A 387 -27.96 -0.34 -17.86
CA GLY A 387 -26.87 0.60 -18.04
C GLY A 387 -25.93 0.74 -16.83
N LEU A 388 -26.23 0.07 -15.70
CA LEU A 388 -25.30 -0.12 -14.60
C LEU A 388 -24.63 -1.49 -14.69
N ALA A 389 -23.38 -1.54 -14.26
CA ALA A 389 -22.60 -2.75 -14.14
C ALA A 389 -21.78 -2.75 -12.84
N ILE A 390 -21.54 -3.93 -12.30
CA ILE A 390 -20.54 -4.14 -11.24
C ILE A 390 -19.33 -4.76 -11.93
N ASP A 391 -18.19 -4.13 -11.76
CA ASP A 391 -16.92 -4.70 -12.16
C ASP A 391 -16.60 -5.90 -11.24
N SER A 392 -16.41 -7.09 -11.83
CA SER A 392 -16.24 -8.33 -11.07
C SER A 392 -14.95 -8.38 -10.27
N ASP A 393 -13.92 -7.66 -10.71
CA ASP A 393 -12.57 -7.73 -10.14
C ASP A 393 -12.36 -6.67 -9.07
N THR A 394 -12.98 -5.51 -9.24
CA THR A 394 -12.87 -4.40 -8.29
C THR A 394 -14.05 -4.26 -7.35
N GLY A 395 -15.20 -4.89 -7.67
CA GLY A 395 -16.43 -4.76 -6.91
C GLY A 395 -17.07 -3.36 -6.99
N LEU A 396 -16.75 -2.58 -8.02
CA LEU A 396 -17.25 -1.22 -8.19
C LEU A 396 -18.52 -1.22 -9.05
N LEU A 397 -19.62 -0.68 -8.50
CA LEU A 397 -20.84 -0.37 -9.25
C LEU A 397 -20.66 0.99 -9.95
N SER A 398 -20.97 1.04 -11.24
CA SER A 398 -20.92 2.28 -12.03
C SER A 398 -21.78 2.17 -13.31
N GLY A 399 -21.91 3.26 -14.02
CA GLY A 399 -22.57 3.31 -15.33
C GLY A 399 -23.57 4.44 -15.46
N VAL A 400 -24.33 4.42 -16.57
CA VAL A 400 -25.38 5.41 -16.87
C VAL A 400 -26.70 4.67 -16.94
N PRO A 401 -27.62 4.82 -15.97
CA PRO A 401 -28.93 4.15 -16.02
C PRO A 401 -29.71 4.59 -17.24
N SER A 402 -30.33 3.66 -17.95
CA SER A 402 -31.09 3.93 -19.17
C SER A 402 -32.59 3.71 -19.02
N LYS A 403 -33.05 3.21 -17.88
CA LYS A 403 -34.46 2.92 -17.64
C LYS A 403 -34.87 3.29 -16.23
N VAL A 404 -35.96 4.04 -16.09
CA VAL A 404 -36.60 4.36 -14.81
C VAL A 404 -37.20 3.09 -14.17
N GLY A 405 -37.24 3.06 -12.85
CA GLY A 405 -37.86 2.00 -12.09
C GLY A 405 -37.22 1.73 -10.75
N VAL A 406 -37.84 0.83 -10.00
CA VAL A 406 -37.32 0.27 -8.77
C VAL A 406 -36.74 -1.11 -9.07
N PHE A 407 -35.44 -1.24 -8.83
CA PHE A 407 -34.70 -2.47 -9.12
C PHE A 407 -34.33 -3.16 -7.81
N ASN A 408 -34.87 -4.36 -7.63
CA ASN A 408 -34.56 -5.20 -6.48
C ASN A 408 -33.66 -6.33 -6.94
N PHE A 409 -32.51 -6.47 -6.34
CA PHE A 409 -31.54 -7.51 -6.67
C PHE A 409 -30.68 -7.86 -5.45
N THR A 410 -30.07 -9.04 -5.48
CA THR A 410 -29.14 -9.49 -4.44
C THR A 410 -27.76 -9.59 -5.03
N VAL A 411 -26.80 -9.00 -4.35
CA VAL A 411 -25.37 -9.12 -4.65
C VAL A 411 -24.73 -10.05 -3.64
N SER A 412 -23.95 -11.00 -4.12
CA SER A 412 -23.04 -11.81 -3.32
C SER A 412 -21.62 -11.43 -3.70
N ALA A 413 -20.78 -11.23 -2.71
CA ALA A 413 -19.38 -11.00 -2.91
C ALA A 413 -18.57 -11.91 -1.97
N SER A 414 -17.38 -12.32 -2.43
CA SER A 414 -16.39 -12.99 -1.60
C SER A 414 -15.03 -12.34 -1.81
N ASP A 415 -14.24 -12.32 -0.76
CA ASP A 415 -12.85 -11.91 -0.81
C ASP A 415 -11.92 -13.07 -1.21
N THR A 416 -10.61 -12.80 -1.33
CA THR A 416 -9.62 -13.82 -1.71
C THR A 416 -9.42 -14.92 -0.67
N ASP A 417 -9.77 -14.67 0.60
CA ASP A 417 -9.72 -15.67 1.67
C ASP A 417 -10.95 -16.56 1.69
N GLY A 418 -11.91 -16.32 0.78
CA GLY A 418 -13.14 -17.05 0.72
C GLY A 418 -14.21 -16.60 1.74
N THR A 419 -13.98 -15.49 2.46
CA THR A 419 -15.01 -14.87 3.28
C THR A 419 -16.08 -14.30 2.37
N ALA A 420 -17.34 -14.73 2.54
CA ALA A 420 -18.42 -14.33 1.66
C ALA A 420 -19.56 -13.68 2.42
N ALA A 421 -20.20 -12.70 1.78
CA ALA A 421 -21.41 -12.07 2.26
C ALA A 421 -22.37 -11.85 1.09
N SER A 422 -23.66 -11.74 1.41
CA SER A 422 -24.70 -11.48 0.42
C SER A 422 -25.71 -10.50 1.00
N LYS A 423 -26.16 -9.55 0.17
CA LYS A 423 -27.10 -8.52 0.59
C LYS A 423 -28.07 -8.17 -0.52
N ALA A 424 -29.35 -8.06 -0.14
CA ALA A 424 -30.39 -7.56 -1.04
C ALA A 424 -30.38 -6.03 -1.06
N TYR A 425 -30.48 -5.49 -2.25
CA TYR A 425 -30.51 -4.05 -2.48
C TYR A 425 -31.76 -3.63 -3.25
N THR A 426 -32.20 -2.43 -2.98
CA THR A 426 -33.18 -1.72 -3.78
C THR A 426 -32.51 -0.44 -4.30
N VAL A 427 -32.41 -0.32 -5.63
CA VAL A 427 -31.91 0.90 -6.28
C VAL A 427 -33.06 1.51 -7.07
N LYS A 428 -33.35 2.77 -6.79
CA LYS A 428 -34.32 3.55 -7.54
C LYS A 428 -33.61 4.33 -8.64
N VAL A 429 -34.13 4.24 -9.85
CA VAL A 429 -33.70 5.07 -10.98
C VAL A 429 -34.86 5.95 -11.36
N THR A 430 -34.68 7.23 -11.12
CA THR A 430 -35.68 8.26 -11.39
C THR A 430 -35.55 8.81 -12.81
N GLY A 431 -36.57 9.47 -13.30
CA GLY A 431 -36.59 10.07 -14.63
C GLY A 431 -36.61 11.59 -14.59
N PRO A 432 -36.53 12.24 -15.78
CA PRO A 432 -36.79 13.66 -15.89
C PRO A 432 -38.17 14.00 -15.34
N GLY A 433 -38.23 14.96 -14.45
CA GLY A 433 -39.48 15.41 -13.82
C GLY A 433 -39.65 14.96 -12.38
N ASP A 434 -38.98 13.89 -11.92
CA ASP A 434 -38.98 13.39 -10.55
C ASP A 434 -37.85 14.10 -9.77
N THR A 435 -38.16 15.27 -9.19
CA THR A 435 -37.18 16.17 -8.59
C THR A 435 -36.86 15.88 -7.14
N ASP A 436 -37.76 15.23 -6.41
CA ASP A 436 -37.54 14.81 -5.01
C ASP A 436 -37.11 13.34 -4.89
N ARG A 437 -37.05 12.64 -6.03
CA ARG A 437 -36.56 11.27 -6.17
C ARG A 437 -37.35 10.24 -5.37
N ASP A 438 -38.61 10.46 -5.23
CA ASP A 438 -39.51 9.50 -4.56
C ASP A 438 -40.10 8.45 -5.50
N ASN A 439 -39.75 8.54 -6.79
CA ASN A 439 -40.13 7.62 -7.88
C ASN A 439 -41.55 7.83 -8.40
N ASP A 440 -42.08 9.00 -8.16
CA ASP A 440 -43.29 9.45 -8.85
C ASP A 440 -43.09 10.88 -9.40
N ILE A 441 -44.05 11.35 -10.16
CA ILE A 441 -44.08 12.73 -10.60
C ILE A 441 -45.43 13.30 -10.18
N ASP A 442 -45.39 14.19 -9.21
CA ASP A 442 -46.59 14.76 -8.62
C ASP A 442 -46.50 16.32 -8.50
N LEU A 443 -47.34 16.88 -7.68
CA LEU A 443 -47.39 18.34 -7.47
C LEU A 443 -46.14 18.88 -6.80
N ASN A 444 -45.42 18.09 -5.99
CA ASN A 444 -44.18 18.48 -5.30
C ASN A 444 -43.08 18.72 -6.35
N ASP A 445 -42.99 17.84 -7.34
CA ASP A 445 -42.04 17.95 -8.43
C ASP A 445 -42.32 19.16 -9.28
N LEU A 446 -43.59 19.37 -9.65
CA LEU A 446 -43.99 20.51 -10.44
C LEU A 446 -43.68 21.84 -9.72
N ASN A 447 -43.88 21.91 -8.40
CA ASN A 447 -43.52 23.04 -7.59
C ASN A 447 -42.01 23.27 -7.54
N THR A 448 -41.22 22.19 -7.45
CA THR A 448 -39.76 22.26 -7.47
C THR A 448 -39.23 22.74 -8.82
N ILE A 449 -39.75 22.22 -9.93
CA ILE A 449 -39.44 22.74 -11.29
C ILE A 449 -39.78 24.20 -11.41
N LYS A 450 -40.94 24.60 -10.93
CA LYS A 450 -41.39 26.01 -10.96
C LYS A 450 -40.49 26.93 -10.16
N ALA A 451 -40.00 26.47 -9.01
CA ALA A 451 -39.08 27.23 -8.16
C ALA A 451 -37.70 27.48 -8.83
N LYS A 452 -37.32 26.64 -9.78
CA LYS A 452 -36.07 26.72 -10.54
C LYS A 452 -36.20 27.51 -11.88
N TYR A 453 -37.31 28.11 -12.17
CA TYR A 453 -37.50 28.85 -13.43
C TYR A 453 -36.41 29.92 -13.66
N GLY A 454 -35.87 29.93 -14.87
CA GLY A 454 -34.80 30.84 -15.30
C GLY A 454 -33.39 30.35 -14.99
N GLN A 455 -33.24 29.25 -14.28
CA GLN A 455 -31.92 28.67 -13.97
C GLN A 455 -31.37 27.91 -15.17
N VAL A 456 -30.04 27.98 -15.34
CA VAL A 456 -29.27 27.11 -16.20
C VAL A 456 -28.78 25.94 -15.32
N VAL A 457 -28.98 24.72 -15.76
CA VAL A 457 -28.66 23.50 -15.00
C VAL A 457 -27.71 22.63 -15.81
N SER A 458 -27.11 21.62 -15.13
CA SER A 458 -26.30 20.63 -15.80
C SER A 458 -27.16 19.57 -16.51
N ALA A 459 -26.57 18.92 -17.49
CA ALA A 459 -27.22 17.76 -18.14
C ALA A 459 -27.57 16.70 -17.08
N GLY A 460 -28.81 16.20 -17.12
CA GLY A 460 -29.30 15.23 -16.17
C GLY A 460 -30.02 15.82 -14.94
N ASP A 461 -30.08 17.13 -14.77
CA ASP A 461 -30.93 17.74 -13.73
C ASP A 461 -32.40 17.34 -13.96
N PRO A 462 -33.07 16.68 -13.00
CA PRO A 462 -34.44 16.22 -13.17
C PRO A 462 -35.45 17.34 -13.42
N SER A 463 -35.09 18.60 -13.11
CA SER A 463 -35.93 19.77 -13.38
C SER A 463 -35.87 20.21 -14.84
N ASP A 464 -34.83 19.83 -15.60
CA ASP A 464 -34.70 20.05 -17.04
C ASP A 464 -35.31 18.86 -17.79
N VAL A 465 -36.61 18.86 -17.86
CA VAL A 465 -37.38 17.74 -18.40
C VAL A 465 -37.26 17.60 -19.91
N ASN A 466 -36.95 18.71 -20.59
CA ASN A 466 -36.82 18.75 -22.05
C ASN A 466 -35.36 18.54 -22.53
N GLY A 467 -34.36 18.71 -21.64
CA GLY A 467 -32.95 18.48 -21.93
C GLY A 467 -32.24 19.67 -22.61
N ASP A 468 -32.80 20.90 -22.48
CA ASP A 468 -32.24 22.11 -23.09
C ASP A 468 -31.27 22.89 -22.17
N LEU A 469 -30.95 22.35 -21.01
CA LEU A 469 -30.10 22.91 -19.95
C LEU A 469 -30.66 24.16 -19.29
N ARG A 470 -31.96 24.43 -19.44
CA ARG A 470 -32.65 25.55 -18.83
C ARG A 470 -33.98 25.13 -18.23
N VAL A 471 -34.23 25.50 -17.00
CA VAL A 471 -35.51 25.21 -16.36
C VAL A 471 -36.50 26.36 -16.63
N ASN A 472 -37.64 26.04 -17.26
CA ASN A 472 -38.62 26.99 -17.65
C ASN A 472 -40.05 26.39 -17.74
N LEU A 473 -41.00 27.13 -18.29
CA LEU A 473 -42.38 26.67 -18.45
C LEU A 473 -42.51 25.43 -19.37
N ALA A 474 -41.57 25.23 -20.30
CA ALA A 474 -41.63 24.07 -21.19
C ALA A 474 -41.36 22.76 -20.40
N ASP A 475 -40.41 22.82 -19.45
CA ASP A 475 -40.10 21.68 -18.54
C ASP A 475 -41.26 21.36 -17.64
N HIS A 476 -41.85 22.38 -17.04
CA HIS A 476 -43.03 22.21 -16.20
C HIS A 476 -44.20 21.58 -16.94
N ARG A 477 -44.47 22.01 -18.18
CA ARG A 477 -45.54 21.47 -19.02
C ARG A 477 -45.23 20.04 -19.39
N LYS A 478 -43.99 19.71 -19.73
CA LYS A 478 -43.56 18.36 -20.07
C LYS A 478 -43.65 17.46 -18.86
N ALA A 479 -43.19 17.87 -17.66
CA ALA A 479 -43.34 17.14 -16.42
C ALA A 479 -44.80 16.84 -16.10
N ALA A 480 -45.68 17.84 -16.29
CA ALA A 480 -47.14 17.66 -16.10
C ALA A 480 -47.75 16.59 -16.98
N THR A 481 -47.14 16.23 -18.13
CA THR A 481 -47.61 15.11 -18.98
C THR A 481 -47.09 13.75 -18.50
N LEU A 482 -46.10 13.76 -17.58
CA LEU A 482 -45.47 12.55 -17.05
C LEU A 482 -45.97 12.22 -15.65
N CYS A 483 -46.91 12.97 -15.10
CA CYS A 483 -47.42 12.76 -13.75
C CYS A 483 -47.94 11.34 -13.53
N THR A 484 -47.57 10.77 -12.41
CA THR A 484 -47.91 9.40 -12.02
C THR A 484 -49.41 9.22 -11.74
N LEU A 485 -50.05 10.24 -11.20
CA LEU A 485 -51.48 10.27 -10.93
C LEU A 485 -52.18 11.36 -11.74
N PRO A 486 -53.49 11.18 -12.05
CA PRO A 486 -54.29 12.23 -12.75
C PRO A 486 -54.22 13.59 -12.04
N LYS A 487 -54.07 14.62 -12.82
CA LYS A 487 -53.92 16.02 -12.33
C LYS A 487 -52.70 16.26 -11.43
N CYS A 488 -51.70 15.39 -11.52
CA CYS A 488 -50.50 15.42 -10.66
C CYS A 488 -50.87 15.46 -9.18
N ALA A 489 -51.84 14.67 -8.80
CA ALA A 489 -52.21 14.57 -7.38
C ALA A 489 -51.07 13.98 -6.56
N LEU A 490 -50.91 14.48 -5.31
CA LEU A 490 -49.89 14.00 -4.37
C LEU A 490 -50.11 12.51 -4.12
N VAL A 491 -49.01 11.74 -4.22
CA VAL A 491 -48.97 10.34 -3.84
C VAL A 491 -48.79 10.30 -2.33
N THR A 492 -49.80 9.88 -1.59
CA THR A 492 -49.66 9.70 -0.15
C THR A 492 -48.85 8.43 0.11
N PRO A 493 -47.74 8.51 0.90
CA PRO A 493 -47.01 7.31 1.27
C PRO A 493 -47.95 6.32 1.94
N THR A 494 -48.01 5.11 1.45
CA THR A 494 -48.69 4.01 2.13
C THR A 494 -47.91 3.71 3.41
N PRO A 495 -48.56 3.65 4.61
CA PRO A 495 -47.91 3.42 5.87
C PRO A 495 -47.18 2.09 5.97
#